data_adb1a327310ddaefee7015beeb092a79
#
_entry.id   adb1a327310ddaefee7015beeb092a79
#
_cell.length_a   1.000
_cell.length_b   1.000
_cell.length_c   1.000
_cell.angle_alpha   90.00
_cell.angle_beta   90.00
_cell.angle_gamma   90.00
#
_symmetry.space_group_name_H-M   'P 1'
#
loop_
_entity.id
_entity.type
_entity.pdbx_description
1 polymer ?
#
loop_
_entity_poly.entity_id
_entity_poly.type
_entity_poly.pdbx_seq_one_letter_code
_entity_poly.pdbx_strand_id
1 'polypeptide(L)'
;MAQNRKKMWLMLLVISFGGSIIYIFPYLQYTFYDSMMAELNFTHTQMGNIMSVYGALNLIAYFMGGIIADRFSSRKLITFSLVVTGITGFWFATFPSYISMMVISVIWSFTTIFTYWPAVIKAVNQLGESDVQGRLFGFREALNSLGALIFSSTAMWIFTKSGENFKNVVIFYSVVYVVIGIFSFIFLPHDKGEEKKEKVNLFAGLGYVLKSPMIWTIGFVIFFGYAVGSIMGRLTPYLTSVFKMGVTTAGIVGIINTYGVGNVGAVAGGLITDKMKSSTRFLRWCFAIMAVLLVIFVAVPGIPSLLMVAIIMGLSIRLVQTAVRGVYFVPLDEAKIPAKYMGTAAGVVSVIGFAPDAFLFTVYGKIIDSMSEVAGYKVMFGSLIGFCVVGFVLTTILIKMFKKRTAEVGAASAE
;
A
#
# COMPACT_ATOMS: atom_id res chain seq x y z
N MET A 1 23.01 30.14 -4.73
CA MET A 1 22.52 29.13 -3.78
C MET A 1 21.01 29.24 -3.49
N ALA A 2 20.42 30.39 -3.14
CA ALA A 2 18.99 30.49 -2.82
C ALA A 2 18.02 30.10 -3.96
N GLN A 3 18.35 30.42 -5.21
CA GLN A 3 17.52 30.11 -6.38
C GLN A 3 17.48 28.59 -6.68
N ASN A 4 18.59 27.88 -6.46
CA ASN A 4 18.66 26.43 -6.60
C ASN A 4 17.82 25.72 -5.51
N ARG A 5 17.78 26.28 -4.29
CA ARG A 5 17.02 25.74 -3.17
C ARG A 5 15.50 25.88 -3.37
N LYS A 6 15.02 27.02 -3.88
CA LYS A 6 13.59 27.19 -4.23
C LYS A 6 13.15 26.21 -5.31
N LYS A 7 13.95 26.02 -6.34
CA LYS A 7 13.67 25.06 -7.42
C LYS A 7 13.59 23.63 -6.89
N MET A 8 14.51 23.22 -6.01
CA MET A 8 14.49 21.90 -5.37
C MET A 8 13.20 21.65 -4.58
N TRP A 9 12.76 22.62 -3.77
CA TRP A 9 11.51 22.48 -3.01
C TRP A 9 10.27 22.42 -3.91
N LEU A 10 10.24 23.19 -5.00
CA LEU A 10 9.15 23.13 -5.97
C LEU A 10 9.08 21.75 -6.65
N MET A 11 10.22 21.18 -7.04
CA MET A 11 10.28 19.84 -7.61
C MET A 11 9.81 18.79 -6.60
N LEU A 12 10.26 18.88 -5.35
CA LEU A 12 9.85 17.97 -4.28
C LEU A 12 8.33 18.05 -4.06
N LEU A 13 7.76 19.25 -4.08
CA LEU A 13 6.31 19.46 -3.94
C LEU A 13 5.53 18.82 -5.10
N VAL A 14 5.97 19.01 -6.35
CA VAL A 14 5.33 18.40 -7.53
C VAL A 14 5.42 16.87 -7.46
N ILE A 15 6.57 16.30 -7.12
CA ILE A 15 6.75 14.85 -6.95
C ILE A 15 5.83 14.32 -5.84
N SER A 16 5.73 15.04 -4.72
CA SER A 16 4.90 14.64 -3.58
C SER A 16 3.42 14.67 -3.91
N PHE A 17 2.94 15.70 -4.60
CA PHE A 17 1.55 15.77 -5.04
C PHE A 17 1.21 14.71 -6.09
N GLY A 18 2.14 14.41 -6.99
CA GLY A 18 2.00 13.25 -7.87
C GLY A 18 1.85 11.95 -7.08
N GLY A 19 2.69 11.76 -6.05
CA GLY A 19 2.59 10.62 -5.13
C GLY A 19 1.28 10.55 -4.36
N SER A 20 0.71 11.71 -3.98
CA SER A 20 -0.54 11.80 -3.24
C SER A 20 -1.73 11.21 -3.99
N ILE A 21 -1.70 11.30 -5.32
CA ILE A 21 -2.85 10.92 -6.15
C ILE A 21 -2.65 9.64 -6.92
N ILE A 22 -1.40 9.25 -7.26
CA ILE A 22 -1.15 8.17 -8.25
C ILE A 22 -1.84 6.85 -7.90
N TYR A 23 -2.00 6.56 -6.61
CA TYR A 23 -2.65 5.34 -6.13
C TYR A 23 -4.14 5.50 -5.81
N ILE A 24 -4.73 6.69 -5.98
CA ILE A 24 -6.13 6.92 -5.60
C ILE A 24 -7.08 6.06 -6.44
N PHE A 25 -6.96 6.05 -7.75
CA PHE A 25 -7.86 5.26 -8.59
C PHE A 25 -7.79 3.76 -8.32
N PRO A 26 -6.62 3.10 -8.26
CA PRO A 26 -6.56 1.69 -7.91
C PRO A 26 -7.22 1.36 -6.56
N TYR A 27 -7.08 2.25 -5.56
CA TYR A 27 -7.61 2.04 -4.21
C TYR A 27 -8.87 2.86 -3.91
N LEU A 28 -9.56 3.42 -4.94
CA LEU A 28 -10.73 4.26 -4.77
C LEU A 28 -11.88 3.54 -4.04
N GLN A 29 -11.98 2.22 -4.22
CA GLN A 29 -12.94 1.39 -3.51
C GLN A 29 -12.73 1.32 -1.99
N TYR A 30 -11.61 1.80 -1.43
CA TYR A 30 -11.44 1.91 0.02
C TYR A 30 -12.27 3.05 0.64
N THR A 31 -12.67 4.02 -0.18
CA THR A 31 -13.45 5.19 0.24
C THR A 31 -14.85 5.19 -0.35
N PHE A 32 -15.00 4.80 -1.63
CA PHE A 32 -16.24 4.92 -2.40
C PHE A 32 -16.75 3.57 -2.90
N TYR A 33 -16.61 2.50 -2.10
CA TYR A 33 -16.93 1.14 -2.52
C TYR A 33 -18.37 0.99 -3.00
N ASP A 34 -19.33 1.42 -2.17
CA ASP A 34 -20.75 1.23 -2.44
C ASP A 34 -21.19 2.03 -3.67
N SER A 35 -20.74 3.30 -3.77
CA SER A 35 -21.02 4.13 -4.95
C SER A 35 -20.41 3.56 -6.23
N MET A 36 -19.16 3.06 -6.15
CA MET A 36 -18.49 2.44 -7.29
C MET A 36 -19.20 1.15 -7.72
N MET A 37 -19.61 0.32 -6.78
CA MET A 37 -20.32 -0.93 -7.05
C MET A 37 -21.70 -0.66 -7.66
N ALA A 38 -22.42 0.34 -7.15
CA ALA A 38 -23.74 0.72 -7.65
C ALA A 38 -23.69 1.29 -9.08
N GLU A 39 -22.77 2.23 -9.36
CA GLU A 39 -22.66 2.86 -10.68
C GLU A 39 -22.14 1.90 -11.76
N LEU A 40 -21.25 0.98 -11.42
CA LEU A 40 -20.76 -0.04 -12.35
C LEU A 40 -21.71 -1.25 -12.47
N ASN A 41 -22.67 -1.38 -11.55
CA ASN A 41 -23.55 -2.55 -11.40
C ASN A 41 -22.73 -3.86 -11.30
N PHE A 42 -21.73 -3.87 -10.45
CA PHE A 42 -20.81 -5.00 -10.25
C PHE A 42 -21.13 -5.75 -8.96
N THR A 43 -20.80 -7.05 -8.96
CA THR A 43 -20.83 -7.89 -7.76
C THR A 43 -19.55 -7.67 -6.92
N HIS A 44 -19.56 -8.12 -5.66
CA HIS A 44 -18.37 -8.09 -4.80
C HIS A 44 -17.20 -8.88 -5.42
N THR A 45 -17.48 -9.99 -6.10
CA THR A 45 -16.47 -10.77 -6.86
C THR A 45 -15.84 -9.93 -7.97
N GLN A 46 -16.63 -9.21 -8.74
CA GLN A 46 -16.12 -8.37 -9.83
C GLN A 46 -15.28 -7.20 -9.30
N MET A 47 -15.73 -6.56 -8.22
CA MET A 47 -14.95 -5.54 -7.51
C MET A 47 -13.62 -6.11 -6.97
N GLY A 48 -13.65 -7.34 -6.45
CA GLY A 48 -12.46 -8.05 -6.00
C GLY A 48 -11.49 -8.38 -7.13
N ASN A 49 -12.00 -8.86 -8.27
CA ASN A 49 -11.19 -9.21 -9.44
C ASN A 49 -10.40 -8.02 -9.99
N ILE A 50 -11.00 -6.83 -10.05
CA ILE A 50 -10.31 -5.60 -10.48
C ILE A 50 -9.08 -5.34 -9.60
N MET A 51 -9.22 -5.46 -8.27
CA MET A 51 -8.09 -5.32 -7.34
C MET A 51 -7.08 -6.45 -7.48
N SER A 52 -7.54 -7.68 -7.64
CA SER A 52 -6.64 -8.84 -7.74
C SER A 52 -5.81 -8.82 -9.02
N VAL A 53 -6.37 -8.37 -10.14
CA VAL A 53 -5.61 -8.17 -11.39
C VAL A 53 -4.55 -7.07 -11.19
N TYR A 54 -4.93 -5.95 -10.60
CA TYR A 54 -3.97 -4.90 -10.24
C TYR A 54 -2.85 -5.44 -9.35
N GLY A 55 -3.19 -6.16 -8.28
CA GLY A 55 -2.23 -6.75 -7.34
C GLY A 55 -1.31 -7.79 -7.98
N ALA A 56 -1.84 -8.69 -8.81
CA ALA A 56 -1.07 -9.72 -9.50
C ALA A 56 -0.01 -9.11 -10.45
N LEU A 57 -0.39 -8.08 -11.19
CA LEU A 57 0.54 -7.39 -12.09
C LEU A 57 1.60 -6.60 -11.31
N ASN A 58 1.24 -6.05 -10.16
CA ASN A 58 2.21 -5.35 -9.30
C ASN A 58 3.33 -6.28 -8.81
N LEU A 59 3.07 -7.57 -8.58
CA LEU A 59 4.11 -8.53 -8.20
C LEU A 59 5.20 -8.62 -9.29
N ILE A 60 4.80 -8.60 -10.56
CA ILE A 60 5.73 -8.60 -11.70
C ILE A 60 6.44 -7.24 -11.79
N ALA A 61 5.71 -6.16 -11.54
CA ALA A 61 6.21 -4.80 -11.63
C ALA A 61 7.36 -4.51 -10.66
N TYR A 62 7.33 -5.05 -9.46
CA TYR A 62 8.39 -4.86 -8.46
C TYR A 62 9.76 -5.38 -8.95
N PHE A 63 9.78 -6.39 -9.82
CA PHE A 63 11.03 -6.86 -10.42
C PHE A 63 11.50 -6.03 -11.63
N MET A 64 10.56 -5.56 -12.44
CA MET A 64 10.88 -4.96 -13.73
C MET A 64 10.98 -3.43 -13.71
N GLY A 65 10.38 -2.78 -12.73
CA GLY A 65 10.25 -1.31 -12.69
C GLY A 65 11.59 -0.58 -12.67
N GLY A 66 12.60 -1.12 -11.98
CA GLY A 66 13.96 -0.56 -11.97
C GLY A 66 14.57 -0.45 -13.35
N ILE A 67 14.41 -1.48 -14.20
CA ILE A 67 14.93 -1.51 -15.56
C ILE A 67 14.36 -0.39 -16.44
N ILE A 68 13.07 -0.07 -16.22
CA ILE A 68 12.38 1.00 -16.96
C ILE A 68 12.90 2.37 -16.51
N ALA A 69 13.05 2.59 -15.20
CA ALA A 69 13.56 3.86 -14.67
C ALA A 69 14.99 4.17 -15.10
N ASP A 70 15.82 3.14 -15.30
CA ASP A 70 17.20 3.31 -15.78
C ASP A 70 17.26 3.74 -17.26
N ARG A 71 16.27 3.36 -18.07
CA ARG A 71 16.25 3.65 -19.51
C ARG A 71 15.61 4.98 -19.87
N PHE A 72 14.70 5.46 -19.04
CA PHE A 72 13.91 6.64 -19.33
C PHE A 72 14.11 7.73 -18.27
N SER A 73 13.89 8.98 -18.68
CA SER A 73 13.97 10.11 -17.76
C SER A 73 12.82 10.09 -16.76
N SER A 74 13.13 10.38 -15.48
CA SER A 74 12.13 10.44 -14.39
C SER A 74 11.00 11.39 -14.72
N ARG A 75 11.31 12.56 -15.34
CA ARG A 75 10.32 13.53 -15.81
C ARG A 75 9.31 12.89 -16.76
N LYS A 76 9.78 12.18 -17.80
CA LYS A 76 8.91 11.56 -18.81
C LYS A 76 8.05 10.46 -18.19
N LEU A 77 8.62 9.62 -17.34
CA LEU A 77 7.90 8.52 -16.69
C LEU A 77 6.84 9.03 -15.72
N ILE A 78 7.15 10.01 -14.87
CA ILE A 78 6.20 10.59 -13.92
C ILE A 78 5.05 11.27 -14.68
N THR A 79 5.38 12.07 -15.70
CA THR A 79 4.37 12.74 -16.54
C THR A 79 3.47 11.73 -17.23
N PHE A 80 4.06 10.74 -17.91
CA PHE A 80 3.33 9.66 -18.58
C PHE A 80 2.38 8.94 -17.62
N SER A 81 2.88 8.54 -16.46
CA SER A 81 2.11 7.84 -15.44
C SER A 81 0.87 8.63 -15.01
N LEU A 82 1.05 9.89 -14.67
CA LEU A 82 -0.04 10.75 -14.20
C LEU A 82 -1.04 11.07 -15.31
N VAL A 83 -0.57 11.45 -16.50
CA VAL A 83 -1.45 11.82 -17.61
C VAL A 83 -2.25 10.61 -18.10
N VAL A 84 -1.62 9.45 -18.28
CA VAL A 84 -2.32 8.23 -18.74
C VAL A 84 -3.32 7.76 -17.68
N THR A 85 -2.96 7.79 -16.39
CA THR A 85 -3.90 7.48 -15.31
C THR A 85 -5.09 8.44 -15.28
N GLY A 86 -4.85 9.74 -15.52
CA GLY A 86 -5.93 10.74 -15.61
C GLY A 86 -6.84 10.51 -16.83
N ILE A 87 -6.27 10.22 -18.01
CA ILE A 87 -7.04 9.93 -19.23
C ILE A 87 -7.90 8.66 -19.04
N THR A 88 -7.33 7.60 -18.48
CA THR A 88 -8.09 6.39 -18.16
C THR A 88 -9.13 6.61 -17.07
N GLY A 89 -8.93 7.62 -16.21
CA GLY A 89 -9.93 8.08 -15.26
C GLY A 89 -11.14 8.71 -15.94
N PHE A 90 -10.98 9.49 -17.02
CA PHE A 90 -12.12 9.96 -17.83
C PHE A 90 -12.86 8.80 -18.49
N TRP A 91 -12.14 7.76 -18.94
CA TRP A 91 -12.80 6.53 -19.42
C TRP A 91 -13.56 5.84 -18.28
N PHE A 92 -12.98 5.74 -17.09
CA PHE A 92 -13.68 5.21 -15.92
C PHE A 92 -14.94 6.02 -15.57
N ALA A 93 -14.95 7.36 -15.74
CA ALA A 93 -16.11 8.20 -15.50
C ALA A 93 -17.31 7.94 -16.45
N THR A 94 -17.13 7.15 -17.49
CA THR A 94 -18.23 6.65 -18.34
C THR A 94 -18.90 5.41 -17.79
N PHE A 95 -18.44 4.88 -16.64
CA PHE A 95 -18.88 3.63 -16.02
C PHE A 95 -18.88 2.46 -17.00
N PRO A 96 -17.70 2.11 -17.53
CA PRO A 96 -17.58 1.17 -18.61
C PRO A 96 -17.84 -0.28 -18.15
N SER A 97 -17.96 -1.19 -19.10
CA SER A 97 -18.17 -2.61 -18.83
C SER A 97 -17.09 -3.23 -17.94
N TYR A 98 -17.40 -4.37 -17.34
CA TYR A 98 -16.47 -5.12 -16.49
C TYR A 98 -15.13 -5.41 -17.18
N ILE A 99 -15.14 -5.84 -18.44
CA ILE A 99 -13.91 -6.11 -19.22
C ILE A 99 -13.09 -4.82 -19.37
N SER A 100 -13.74 -3.69 -19.66
CA SER A 100 -13.06 -2.40 -19.78
C SER A 100 -12.44 -1.99 -18.45
N MET A 101 -13.11 -2.21 -17.32
CA MET A 101 -12.54 -1.96 -15.99
C MET A 101 -11.33 -2.85 -15.70
N MET A 102 -11.32 -4.09 -16.15
CA MET A 102 -10.14 -4.96 -16.05
C MET A 102 -8.96 -4.41 -16.86
N VAL A 103 -9.21 -3.92 -18.09
CA VAL A 103 -8.18 -3.27 -18.93
C VAL A 103 -7.66 -1.99 -18.24
N ILE A 104 -8.53 -1.16 -17.70
CA ILE A 104 -8.16 0.04 -16.95
C ILE A 104 -7.27 -0.35 -15.75
N SER A 105 -7.61 -1.40 -15.03
CA SER A 105 -6.82 -1.91 -13.89
C SER A 105 -5.41 -2.36 -14.32
N VAL A 106 -5.27 -3.00 -15.47
CA VAL A 106 -3.97 -3.35 -16.07
C VAL A 106 -3.17 -2.09 -16.38
N ILE A 107 -3.79 -1.08 -16.99
CA ILE A 107 -3.13 0.20 -17.30
C ILE A 107 -2.69 0.89 -15.98
N TRP A 108 -3.52 0.90 -14.94
CA TRP A 108 -3.16 1.49 -13.65
C TRP A 108 -2.00 0.77 -12.97
N SER A 109 -1.92 -0.56 -13.06
CA SER A 109 -0.75 -1.30 -12.57
C SER A 109 0.52 -0.85 -13.29
N PHE A 110 0.46 -0.72 -14.62
CA PHE A 110 1.58 -0.26 -15.42
C PHE A 110 1.99 1.19 -15.06
N THR A 111 1.03 2.10 -14.99
CA THR A 111 1.33 3.52 -14.71
C THR A 111 1.78 3.78 -13.27
N THR A 112 1.30 3.00 -12.29
CA THR A 112 1.62 3.25 -10.86
C THR A 112 2.92 2.58 -10.42
N ILE A 113 3.05 1.27 -10.63
CA ILE A 113 4.16 0.49 -10.07
C ILE A 113 5.31 0.31 -11.07
N PHE A 114 5.02 0.04 -12.35
CA PHE A 114 6.09 -0.14 -13.33
C PHE A 114 6.82 1.16 -13.66
N THR A 115 6.09 2.27 -13.81
CA THR A 115 6.67 3.52 -14.33
C THR A 115 6.81 4.59 -13.27
N TYR A 116 5.75 4.86 -12.47
CA TYR A 116 5.77 5.97 -11.50
C TYR A 116 6.71 5.71 -10.32
N TRP A 117 6.54 4.59 -9.63
CA TRP A 117 7.26 4.31 -8.38
C TRP A 117 8.79 4.38 -8.53
N PRO A 118 9.42 3.65 -9.48
CA PRO A 118 10.87 3.70 -9.65
C PRO A 118 11.36 5.06 -10.17
N ALA A 119 10.55 5.75 -11.00
CA ALA A 119 10.89 7.10 -11.48
C ALA A 119 10.91 8.14 -10.35
N VAL A 120 10.00 8.02 -9.38
CA VAL A 120 9.97 8.91 -8.20
C VAL A 120 11.18 8.69 -7.31
N ILE A 121 11.56 7.43 -7.04
CA ILE A 121 12.75 7.13 -6.25
C ILE A 121 13.97 7.77 -6.91
N LYS A 122 14.14 7.59 -8.23
CA LYS A 122 15.22 8.18 -9.00
C LYS A 122 15.18 9.72 -8.93
N ALA A 123 14.00 10.32 -9.13
CA ALA A 123 13.85 11.77 -9.11
C ALA A 123 14.21 12.38 -7.75
N VAL A 124 13.78 11.77 -6.63
CA VAL A 124 14.12 12.26 -5.29
C VAL A 124 15.61 12.11 -5.00
N ASN A 125 16.23 11.01 -5.42
CA ASN A 125 17.67 10.80 -5.27
C ASN A 125 18.51 11.86 -6.03
N GLN A 126 17.97 12.40 -7.12
CA GLN A 126 18.63 13.47 -7.90
C GLN A 126 18.47 14.88 -7.32
N LEU A 127 17.60 15.08 -6.30
CA LEU A 127 17.36 16.40 -5.72
C LEU A 127 18.41 16.84 -4.70
N GLY A 128 19.19 15.93 -4.14
CA GLY A 128 20.19 16.25 -3.12
C GLY A 128 21.28 15.20 -2.99
N GLU A 129 22.36 15.58 -2.30
CA GLU A 129 23.45 14.69 -1.96
C GLU A 129 23.05 13.67 -0.88
N SER A 130 23.88 12.65 -0.69
CA SER A 130 23.57 11.50 0.17
C SER A 130 23.25 11.86 1.63
N ASP A 131 23.84 12.94 2.15
CA ASP A 131 23.65 13.43 3.53
C ASP A 131 22.26 14.03 3.79
N VAL A 132 21.56 14.52 2.74
CA VAL A 132 20.22 15.13 2.86
C VAL A 132 19.10 14.25 2.33
N GLN A 133 19.39 13.10 1.70
CA GLN A 133 18.40 12.23 1.06
C GLN A 133 17.33 11.74 2.06
N GLY A 134 17.73 11.28 3.24
CA GLY A 134 16.78 10.84 4.26
C GLY A 134 15.75 11.93 4.62
N ARG A 135 16.20 13.20 4.70
CA ARG A 135 15.32 14.35 4.93
C ARG A 135 14.38 14.62 3.76
N LEU A 136 14.88 14.51 2.52
CA LEU A 136 14.07 14.71 1.31
C LEU A 136 12.97 13.64 1.18
N PHE A 137 13.30 12.38 1.44
CA PHE A 137 12.30 11.30 1.47
C PHE A 137 11.28 11.51 2.59
N GLY A 138 11.71 11.94 3.78
CA GLY A 138 10.82 12.25 4.89
C GLY A 138 9.85 13.40 4.56
N PHE A 139 10.35 14.51 4.01
CA PHE A 139 9.52 15.63 3.57
C PHE A 139 8.58 15.23 2.43
N ARG A 140 9.08 14.46 1.46
CA ARG A 140 8.24 13.92 0.39
C ARG A 140 7.08 13.11 0.95
N GLU A 141 7.32 12.23 1.90
CA GLU A 141 6.27 11.39 2.47
C GLU A 141 5.25 12.20 3.28
N ALA A 142 5.71 13.20 4.04
CA ALA A 142 4.82 14.11 4.75
C ALA A 142 3.92 14.92 3.78
N LEU A 143 4.51 15.48 2.73
CA LEU A 143 3.77 16.22 1.69
C LEU A 143 2.82 15.31 0.89
N ASN A 144 3.24 14.07 0.60
CA ASN A 144 2.42 13.05 -0.03
C ASN A 144 1.16 12.75 0.80
N SER A 145 1.33 12.53 2.09
CA SER A 145 0.24 12.25 3.02
C SER A 145 -0.72 13.43 3.16
N LEU A 146 -0.17 14.63 3.29
CA LEU A 146 -0.97 15.86 3.35
C LEU A 146 -1.76 16.08 2.06
N GLY A 147 -1.13 15.91 0.91
CA GLY A 147 -1.78 16.02 -0.40
C GLY A 147 -2.90 14.99 -0.57
N ALA A 148 -2.67 13.73 -0.19
CA ALA A 148 -3.68 12.69 -0.25
C ALA A 148 -4.89 13.01 0.63
N LEU A 149 -4.67 13.56 1.83
CA LEU A 149 -5.75 14.01 2.71
C LEU A 149 -6.53 15.17 2.10
N ILE A 150 -5.85 16.18 1.54
CA ILE A 150 -6.49 17.34 0.90
C ILE A 150 -7.34 16.89 -0.30
N PHE A 151 -6.76 16.11 -1.23
CA PHE A 151 -7.48 15.67 -2.42
C PHE A 151 -8.65 14.75 -2.08
N SER A 152 -8.50 13.84 -1.11
CA SER A 152 -9.58 12.95 -0.71
C SER A 152 -10.69 13.67 0.04
N SER A 153 -10.37 14.66 0.88
CA SER A 153 -11.38 15.51 1.55
C SER A 153 -12.11 16.39 0.55
N THR A 154 -11.41 16.95 -0.45
CA THR A 154 -12.03 17.73 -1.53
C THR A 154 -12.96 16.86 -2.38
N ALA A 155 -12.54 15.64 -2.73
CA ALA A 155 -13.37 14.69 -3.46
C ALA A 155 -14.63 14.30 -2.68
N MET A 156 -14.51 14.08 -1.36
CA MET A 156 -15.66 13.82 -0.49
C MET A 156 -16.59 15.02 -0.39
N TRP A 157 -16.05 16.24 -0.31
CA TRP A 157 -16.86 17.46 -0.36
C TRP A 157 -17.63 17.59 -1.66
N ILE A 158 -16.97 17.34 -2.81
CA ILE A 158 -17.63 17.34 -4.14
C ILE A 158 -18.74 16.27 -4.17
N PHE A 159 -18.46 15.05 -3.68
CA PHE A 159 -19.42 13.97 -3.62
C PHE A 159 -20.68 14.38 -2.85
N THR A 160 -20.51 14.92 -1.64
CA THR A 160 -21.62 15.37 -0.78
C THR A 160 -22.40 16.51 -1.40
N LYS A 161 -21.71 17.52 -1.95
CA LYS A 161 -22.36 18.71 -2.54
C LYS A 161 -23.07 18.43 -3.84
N SER A 162 -22.68 17.40 -4.57
CA SER A 162 -23.32 16.97 -5.82
C SER A 162 -24.45 15.93 -5.63
N GLY A 163 -24.93 15.72 -4.40
CA GLY A 163 -25.96 14.74 -4.12
C GLY A 163 -25.47 13.30 -4.26
N GLU A 164 -24.27 13.02 -3.75
CA GLU A 164 -23.60 11.70 -3.78
C GLU A 164 -23.28 11.23 -5.21
N ASN A 165 -23.05 12.14 -6.14
CA ASN A 165 -22.70 11.80 -7.52
C ASN A 165 -21.24 11.36 -7.64
N PHE A 166 -21.04 10.05 -7.77
CA PHE A 166 -19.73 9.43 -7.86
C PHE A 166 -18.96 9.81 -9.13
N LYS A 167 -19.66 10.07 -10.24
CA LYS A 167 -19.05 10.53 -11.51
C LYS A 167 -18.23 11.80 -11.31
N ASN A 168 -18.74 12.75 -10.53
CA ASN A 168 -18.04 14.01 -10.26
C ASN A 168 -16.74 13.79 -9.49
N VAL A 169 -16.69 12.81 -8.59
CA VAL A 169 -15.46 12.40 -7.89
C VAL A 169 -14.42 11.87 -8.88
N VAL A 170 -14.83 10.99 -9.78
CA VAL A 170 -13.92 10.39 -10.77
C VAL A 170 -13.39 11.46 -11.73
N ILE A 171 -14.27 12.37 -12.21
CA ILE A 171 -13.85 13.50 -13.06
C ILE A 171 -12.88 14.43 -12.32
N PHE A 172 -13.16 14.77 -11.07
CA PHE A 172 -12.27 15.60 -10.26
C PHE A 172 -10.87 15.00 -10.18
N TYR A 173 -10.76 13.74 -9.79
CA TYR A 173 -9.45 13.07 -9.74
C TYR A 173 -8.79 13.02 -11.12
N SER A 174 -9.53 12.73 -12.19
CA SER A 174 -8.99 12.67 -13.56
C SER A 174 -8.35 14.02 -13.96
N VAL A 175 -9.01 15.12 -13.66
CA VAL A 175 -8.48 16.48 -13.90
C VAL A 175 -7.22 16.72 -13.06
N VAL A 176 -7.24 16.40 -11.77
CA VAL A 176 -6.08 16.57 -10.87
C VAL A 176 -4.88 15.78 -11.37
N TYR A 177 -5.06 14.52 -11.79
CA TYR A 177 -4.00 13.71 -12.38
C TYR A 177 -3.34 14.37 -13.59
N VAL A 178 -4.16 14.85 -14.55
CA VAL A 178 -3.65 15.50 -15.77
C VAL A 178 -2.91 16.79 -15.42
N VAL A 179 -3.49 17.63 -14.55
CA VAL A 179 -2.90 18.92 -14.14
C VAL A 179 -1.54 18.69 -13.45
N ILE A 180 -1.46 17.77 -12.49
CA ILE A 180 -0.18 17.46 -11.83
C ILE A 180 0.80 16.79 -12.80
N GLY A 181 0.31 16.01 -13.75
CA GLY A 181 1.13 15.44 -14.83
C GLY A 181 1.77 16.53 -15.69
N ILE A 182 0.99 17.55 -16.09
CA ILE A 182 1.50 18.71 -16.83
C ILE A 182 2.53 19.50 -15.99
N PHE A 183 2.25 19.74 -14.70
CA PHE A 183 3.21 20.40 -13.81
C PHE A 183 4.49 19.58 -13.65
N SER A 184 4.39 18.25 -13.60
CA SER A 184 5.56 17.36 -13.58
C SER A 184 6.41 17.54 -14.84
N PHE A 185 5.77 17.67 -16.01
CA PHE A 185 6.47 17.93 -17.25
C PHE A 185 7.18 19.28 -17.28
N ILE A 186 6.59 20.33 -16.72
CA ILE A 186 7.13 21.69 -16.73
C ILE A 186 8.27 21.85 -15.71
N PHE A 187 8.09 21.36 -14.49
CA PHE A 187 8.94 21.69 -13.37
C PHE A 187 10.04 20.65 -13.08
N LEU A 188 9.88 19.39 -13.47
CA LEU A 188 10.91 18.40 -13.25
C LEU A 188 12.05 18.57 -14.28
N PRO A 189 13.32 18.37 -13.87
CA PRO A 189 14.45 18.48 -14.74
C PRO A 189 14.44 17.38 -15.80
N HIS A 190 15.01 17.70 -16.95
CA HIS A 190 15.31 16.69 -17.96
C HIS A 190 16.62 16.01 -17.58
N ASP A 191 16.53 14.84 -16.96
CA ASP A 191 17.71 14.03 -16.70
C ASP A 191 18.23 13.51 -18.05
N LYS A 192 19.44 13.89 -18.36
CA LYS A 192 20.23 13.19 -19.37
C LYS A 192 20.43 11.80 -18.81
N GLY A 193 19.97 10.76 -19.54
CA GLY A 193 20.08 9.37 -19.09
C GLY A 193 21.45 9.13 -18.47
N GLU A 194 21.45 8.70 -17.20
CA GLU A 194 22.70 8.46 -16.48
C GLU A 194 23.51 7.37 -17.16
N GLU A 195 24.83 7.54 -17.11
CA GLU A 195 25.79 6.51 -17.47
C GLU A 195 25.40 5.16 -16.87
N LYS A 196 25.59 4.12 -17.67
CA LYS A 196 25.29 2.73 -17.36
C LYS A 196 25.81 2.38 -15.97
N LYS A 197 24.94 2.41 -14.95
CA LYS A 197 25.23 1.70 -13.71
C LYS A 197 25.41 0.23 -14.07
N GLU A 198 26.43 -0.39 -13.49
CA GLU A 198 26.66 -1.84 -13.65
C GLU A 198 25.35 -2.59 -13.51
N LYS A 199 25.06 -3.44 -14.48
CA LYS A 199 23.84 -4.24 -14.47
C LYS A 199 23.83 -5.10 -13.20
N VAL A 200 23.09 -4.68 -12.21
CA VAL A 200 22.82 -5.52 -11.03
C VAL A 200 22.14 -6.78 -11.56
N ASN A 201 22.81 -7.89 -11.47
CA ASN A 201 22.21 -9.17 -11.84
C ASN A 201 21.16 -9.52 -10.78
N LEU A 202 19.91 -9.17 -11.04
CA LEU A 202 18.77 -9.40 -10.13
C LEU A 202 18.60 -10.88 -9.76
N PHE A 203 19.15 -11.78 -10.56
CA PHE A 203 19.13 -13.22 -10.31
C PHE A 203 20.39 -13.71 -9.58
N ALA A 204 21.39 -12.83 -9.39
CA ALA A 204 22.57 -13.17 -8.61
C ALA A 204 22.17 -13.42 -7.17
N GLY A 205 22.37 -14.66 -6.72
CA GLY A 205 22.01 -15.07 -5.37
C GLY A 205 20.59 -15.61 -5.19
N LEU A 206 19.78 -15.73 -6.26
CA LEU A 206 18.44 -16.32 -6.16
C LEU A 206 18.49 -17.72 -5.53
N GLY A 207 19.49 -18.54 -5.88
CA GLY A 207 19.70 -19.86 -5.26
C GLY A 207 19.99 -19.81 -3.76
N TYR A 208 20.71 -18.79 -3.27
CA TYR A 208 20.94 -18.56 -1.84
C TYR A 208 19.65 -18.16 -1.13
N VAL A 209 18.92 -17.20 -1.72
CA VAL A 209 17.69 -16.64 -1.15
C VAL A 209 16.60 -17.70 -1.05
N LEU A 210 16.36 -18.47 -2.13
CA LEU A 210 15.33 -19.51 -2.16
C LEU A 210 15.61 -20.70 -1.25
N LYS A 211 16.89 -20.99 -0.95
CA LYS A 211 17.29 -22.03 -0.01
C LYS A 211 17.24 -21.58 1.46
N SER A 212 17.03 -20.30 1.75
CA SER A 212 17.04 -19.79 3.12
C SER A 212 15.65 -19.84 3.78
N PRO A 213 15.43 -20.75 4.76
CA PRO A 213 14.15 -20.81 5.47
C PRO A 213 13.80 -19.50 6.19
N MET A 214 14.81 -18.74 6.60
CA MET A 214 14.66 -17.46 7.28
C MET A 214 14.01 -16.42 6.35
N ILE A 215 14.44 -16.36 5.09
CA ILE A 215 13.89 -15.42 4.09
C ILE A 215 12.43 -15.76 3.79
N TRP A 216 12.09 -17.03 3.65
CA TRP A 216 10.71 -17.49 3.49
C TRP A 216 9.85 -17.11 4.70
N THR A 217 10.36 -17.34 5.92
CA THR A 217 9.64 -16.98 7.15
C THR A 217 9.36 -15.47 7.22
N ILE A 218 10.36 -14.62 6.88
CA ILE A 218 10.18 -13.18 6.81
C ILE A 218 9.11 -12.82 5.76
N GLY A 219 9.18 -13.40 4.56
CA GLY A 219 8.19 -13.19 3.50
C GLY A 219 6.77 -13.52 3.96
N PHE A 220 6.56 -14.64 4.64
CA PHE A 220 5.24 -15.00 5.17
C PHE A 220 4.81 -14.15 6.36
N VAL A 221 5.71 -13.66 7.20
CA VAL A 221 5.36 -12.67 8.23
C VAL A 221 4.82 -11.40 7.57
N ILE A 222 5.44 -10.93 6.50
CA ILE A 222 4.94 -9.78 5.73
C ILE A 222 3.61 -10.13 5.08
N PHE A 223 3.45 -11.29 4.46
CA PHE A 223 2.23 -11.77 3.84
C PHE A 223 1.03 -11.62 4.78
N PHE A 224 1.11 -12.18 5.98
CA PHE A 224 0.01 -12.15 6.94
C PHE A 224 -0.24 -10.75 7.50
N GLY A 225 0.79 -9.97 7.79
CA GLY A 225 0.66 -8.57 8.24
C GLY A 225 0.08 -7.66 7.16
N TYR A 226 0.48 -7.85 5.91
CA TYR A 226 -0.01 -7.10 4.76
C TYR A 226 -1.45 -7.46 4.42
N ALA A 227 -1.80 -8.75 4.45
CA ALA A 227 -3.16 -9.24 4.19
C ALA A 227 -4.20 -8.59 5.11
N VAL A 228 -3.90 -8.46 6.42
CA VAL A 228 -4.78 -7.72 7.34
C VAL A 228 -5.00 -6.29 6.85
N GLY A 229 -3.92 -5.61 6.43
CA GLY A 229 -4.00 -4.23 5.96
C GLY A 229 -4.82 -4.04 4.69
N SER A 230 -4.63 -4.92 3.71
CA SER A 230 -5.36 -4.90 2.44
C SER A 230 -6.86 -5.10 2.68
N ILE A 231 -7.22 -6.05 3.53
CA ILE A 231 -8.63 -6.36 3.79
C ILE A 231 -9.29 -5.32 4.71
N MET A 232 -8.55 -4.63 5.57
CA MET A 232 -9.08 -3.48 6.32
C MET A 232 -9.53 -2.31 5.41
N GLY A 233 -9.15 -2.31 4.13
CA GLY A 233 -9.76 -1.44 3.12
C GLY A 233 -11.24 -1.72 2.85
N ARG A 234 -11.77 -2.87 3.28
CA ARG A 234 -13.20 -3.23 3.23
C ARG A 234 -13.99 -2.77 4.47
N LEU A 235 -13.39 -2.00 5.36
CA LEU A 235 -14.08 -1.45 6.53
C LEU A 235 -15.29 -0.60 6.12
N THR A 236 -15.16 0.25 5.10
CA THR A 236 -16.23 1.11 4.60
C THR A 236 -17.48 0.33 4.21
N PRO A 237 -17.45 -0.63 3.26
CA PRO A 237 -18.64 -1.39 2.90
C PRO A 237 -19.15 -2.29 4.03
N TYR A 238 -18.31 -2.74 4.94
CA TYR A 238 -18.77 -3.44 6.15
C TYR A 238 -19.65 -2.54 7.02
N LEU A 239 -19.26 -1.29 7.24
CA LEU A 239 -20.03 -0.35 8.07
C LEU A 239 -21.36 0.03 7.42
N THR A 240 -21.40 0.18 6.10
CA THR A 240 -22.64 0.48 5.36
C THR A 240 -23.59 -0.71 5.34
N SER A 241 -23.10 -1.90 5.00
CA SER A 241 -23.93 -3.10 4.85
C SER A 241 -24.42 -3.63 6.19
N VAL A 242 -23.56 -3.69 7.22
CA VAL A 242 -23.87 -4.35 8.49
C VAL A 242 -24.47 -3.39 9.51
N PHE A 243 -23.92 -2.16 9.63
CA PHE A 243 -24.38 -1.18 10.62
C PHE A 243 -25.31 -0.11 10.04
N LYS A 244 -25.62 -0.18 8.72
CA LYS A 244 -26.48 0.76 8.01
C LYS A 244 -25.98 2.20 8.08
N MET A 245 -24.66 2.36 8.06
CA MET A 245 -24.02 3.67 8.04
C MET A 245 -24.27 4.35 6.68
N GLY A 246 -24.54 5.65 6.69
CA GLY A 246 -24.68 6.41 5.43
C GLY A 246 -23.39 6.45 4.62
N VAL A 247 -23.48 6.37 3.28
CA VAL A 247 -22.36 6.24 2.36
C VAL A 247 -21.34 7.39 2.51
N THR A 248 -21.82 8.63 2.61
CA THR A 248 -20.94 9.81 2.83
C THR A 248 -20.13 9.68 4.12
N THR A 249 -20.78 9.31 5.23
CA THR A 249 -20.09 9.15 6.54
C THR A 249 -19.10 7.99 6.50
N ALA A 250 -19.48 6.88 5.86
CA ALA A 250 -18.60 5.73 5.66
C ALA A 250 -17.36 6.12 4.84
N GLY A 251 -17.51 6.92 3.79
CA GLY A 251 -16.41 7.46 3.01
C GLY A 251 -15.45 8.33 3.84
N ILE A 252 -15.97 9.17 4.74
CA ILE A 252 -15.13 9.94 5.69
C ILE A 252 -14.32 9.00 6.59
N VAL A 253 -14.95 7.95 7.13
CA VAL A 253 -14.24 6.92 7.90
C VAL A 253 -13.19 6.23 7.04
N GLY A 254 -13.47 5.96 5.76
CA GLY A 254 -12.52 5.42 4.79
C GLY A 254 -11.28 6.31 4.58
N ILE A 255 -11.48 7.62 4.49
CA ILE A 255 -10.38 8.61 4.40
C ILE A 255 -9.53 8.58 5.68
N ILE A 256 -10.17 8.61 6.85
CA ILE A 256 -9.49 8.53 8.15
C ILE A 256 -8.71 7.22 8.27
N ASN A 257 -9.33 6.09 7.91
CA ASN A 257 -8.73 4.76 7.93
C ASN A 257 -7.47 4.69 7.04
N THR A 258 -7.54 5.27 5.84
CA THR A 258 -6.48 5.13 4.83
C THR A 258 -5.36 6.15 5.04
N TYR A 259 -5.69 7.42 5.23
CA TYR A 259 -4.74 8.53 5.23
C TYR A 259 -4.49 9.13 6.62
N GLY A 260 -5.46 9.06 7.54
CA GLY A 260 -5.31 9.56 8.90
C GLY A 260 -4.52 8.59 9.77
N VAL A 261 -5.13 7.47 10.09
CA VAL A 261 -4.56 6.45 10.99
C VAL A 261 -3.32 5.79 10.39
N GLY A 262 -3.29 5.64 9.05
CA GLY A 262 -2.22 4.97 8.33
C GLY A 262 -0.82 5.54 8.61
N ASN A 263 -0.69 6.85 8.63
CA ASN A 263 0.59 7.52 8.83
C ASN A 263 1.03 7.53 10.29
N VAL A 264 0.08 7.71 11.21
CA VAL A 264 0.36 7.73 12.66
C VAL A 264 0.89 6.37 13.13
N GLY A 265 0.27 5.28 12.70
CA GLY A 265 0.69 3.93 13.07
C GLY A 265 2.10 3.60 12.59
N ALA A 266 2.47 3.93 11.35
CA ALA A 266 3.78 3.64 10.80
C ALA A 266 4.91 4.34 11.58
N VAL A 267 4.73 5.63 11.90
CA VAL A 267 5.69 6.40 12.71
C VAL A 267 5.80 5.83 14.13
N ALA A 268 4.67 5.56 14.77
CA ALA A 268 4.64 4.98 16.12
C ALA A 268 5.33 3.60 16.15
N GLY A 269 5.10 2.77 15.12
CA GLY A 269 5.73 1.47 14.96
C GLY A 269 7.26 1.56 14.92
N GLY A 270 7.82 2.48 14.14
CA GLY A 270 9.25 2.75 14.08
C GLY A 270 9.82 3.11 15.46
N LEU A 271 9.22 4.13 16.11
CA LEU A 271 9.69 4.62 17.43
C LEU A 271 9.63 3.55 18.53
N ILE A 272 8.58 2.71 18.52
CA ILE A 272 8.46 1.62 19.51
C ILE A 272 9.48 0.53 19.22
N THR A 273 9.70 0.19 17.95
CA THR A 273 10.68 -0.81 17.52
C THR A 273 12.10 -0.42 17.94
N ASP A 274 12.47 0.85 17.77
CA ASP A 274 13.78 1.36 18.21
C ASP A 274 14.00 1.17 19.71
N LYS A 275 12.96 1.45 20.52
CA LYS A 275 13.00 1.22 21.98
C LYS A 275 13.10 -0.26 22.35
N MET A 276 12.41 -1.14 21.62
CA MET A 276 12.41 -2.59 21.85
C MET A 276 13.67 -3.28 21.34
N LYS A 277 14.49 -2.61 20.52
CA LYS A 277 15.72 -3.15 19.89
C LYS A 277 15.50 -4.49 19.16
N SER A 278 14.30 -4.77 18.70
CA SER A 278 13.94 -5.96 17.93
C SER A 278 12.60 -5.76 17.24
N SER A 279 12.63 -5.61 15.92
CA SER A 279 11.43 -5.47 15.09
C SER A 279 10.59 -6.75 15.14
N THR A 280 11.24 -7.92 15.17
CA THR A 280 10.55 -9.20 15.19
C THR A 280 9.75 -9.42 16.47
N ARG A 281 10.25 -8.96 17.65
CA ARG A 281 9.48 -8.99 18.91
C ARG A 281 8.30 -8.03 18.86
N PHE A 282 8.51 -6.84 18.32
CA PHE A 282 7.44 -5.86 18.11
C PHE A 282 6.34 -6.43 17.21
N LEU A 283 6.69 -6.99 16.05
CA LEU A 283 5.75 -7.61 15.13
C LEU A 283 4.92 -8.72 15.80
N ARG A 284 5.56 -9.56 16.62
CA ARG A 284 4.86 -10.62 17.38
C ARG A 284 3.76 -10.05 18.27
N TRP A 285 4.05 -8.99 19.03
CA TRP A 285 3.05 -8.34 19.87
C TRP A 285 1.95 -7.67 19.06
N CYS A 286 2.28 -7.04 17.95
CA CYS A 286 1.27 -6.47 17.04
C CYS A 286 0.31 -7.54 16.52
N PHE A 287 0.80 -8.72 16.12
CA PHE A 287 -0.09 -9.81 15.70
C PHE A 287 -1.00 -10.29 16.82
N ALA A 288 -0.49 -10.40 18.06
CA ALA A 288 -1.32 -10.77 19.21
C ALA A 288 -2.41 -9.71 19.48
N ILE A 289 -2.05 -8.44 19.48
CA ILE A 289 -3.01 -7.34 19.69
C ILE A 289 -4.06 -7.31 18.56
N MET A 290 -3.64 -7.43 17.30
CA MET A 290 -4.57 -7.46 16.17
C MET A 290 -5.53 -8.66 16.27
N ALA A 291 -5.05 -9.85 16.68
CA ALA A 291 -5.91 -11.01 16.87
C ALA A 291 -7.00 -10.76 17.91
N VAL A 292 -6.65 -10.18 19.07
CA VAL A 292 -7.61 -9.83 20.13
C VAL A 292 -8.61 -8.78 19.63
N LEU A 293 -8.13 -7.71 18.98
CA LEU A 293 -9.00 -6.66 18.45
C LEU A 293 -9.96 -7.22 17.38
N LEU A 294 -9.50 -8.11 16.50
CA LEU A 294 -10.33 -8.75 15.48
C LEU A 294 -11.39 -9.68 16.10
N VAL A 295 -11.06 -10.43 17.16
CA VAL A 295 -12.04 -11.24 17.88
C VAL A 295 -13.16 -10.34 18.44
N ILE A 296 -12.80 -9.24 19.10
CA ILE A 296 -13.79 -8.29 19.63
C ILE A 296 -14.61 -7.68 18.47
N PHE A 297 -13.93 -7.23 17.40
CA PHE A 297 -14.56 -6.59 16.24
C PHE A 297 -15.62 -7.50 15.58
N VAL A 298 -15.29 -8.77 15.34
CA VAL A 298 -16.21 -9.74 14.72
C VAL A 298 -17.35 -10.12 15.66
N ALA A 299 -17.13 -10.10 16.99
CA ALA A 299 -18.14 -10.36 18.00
C ALA A 299 -19.15 -9.23 18.16
N VAL A 300 -18.84 -8.00 17.71
CA VAL A 300 -19.79 -6.87 17.79
C VAL A 300 -21.06 -7.19 17.00
N PRO A 301 -22.25 -7.15 17.62
CA PRO A 301 -23.50 -7.30 16.90
C PRO A 301 -23.70 -6.21 15.86
N GLY A 302 -24.18 -6.58 14.66
CA GLY A 302 -24.43 -5.64 13.55
C GLY A 302 -25.68 -4.80 13.74
N ILE A 303 -25.74 -4.03 14.83
CA ILE A 303 -26.84 -3.13 15.14
C ILE A 303 -26.38 -1.68 15.12
N PRO A 304 -27.19 -0.72 14.65
CA PRO A 304 -26.79 0.70 14.50
C PRO A 304 -26.26 1.34 15.79
N SER A 305 -26.76 0.94 16.97
CA SER A 305 -26.31 1.47 18.26
C SER A 305 -24.84 1.14 18.60
N LEU A 306 -24.27 0.09 17.99
CA LEU A 306 -22.88 -0.31 18.17
C LEU A 306 -21.96 0.16 17.04
N LEU A 307 -22.43 1.01 16.12
CA LEU A 307 -21.66 1.55 15.02
C LEU A 307 -20.35 2.21 15.48
N MET A 308 -20.41 3.06 16.52
CA MET A 308 -19.21 3.73 17.04
C MET A 308 -18.17 2.76 17.58
N VAL A 309 -18.63 1.67 18.22
CA VAL A 309 -17.74 0.59 18.69
C VAL A 309 -17.04 -0.07 17.50
N ALA A 310 -17.78 -0.39 16.44
CA ALA A 310 -17.22 -0.98 15.24
C ALA A 310 -16.19 -0.05 14.55
N ILE A 311 -16.47 1.26 14.46
CA ILE A 311 -15.54 2.26 13.91
C ILE A 311 -14.24 2.30 14.74
N ILE A 312 -14.37 2.44 16.07
CA ILE A 312 -13.20 2.53 16.96
C ILE A 312 -12.36 1.25 16.86
N MET A 313 -12.98 0.08 16.89
CA MET A 313 -12.27 -1.20 16.75
C MET A 313 -11.59 -1.32 15.38
N GLY A 314 -12.29 -0.99 14.30
CA GLY A 314 -11.72 -1.02 12.94
C GLY A 314 -10.52 -0.09 12.79
N LEU A 315 -10.62 1.14 13.26
CA LEU A 315 -9.51 2.11 13.24
C LEU A 315 -8.36 1.68 14.16
N SER A 316 -8.63 1.04 15.30
CA SER A 316 -7.60 0.50 16.18
C SER A 316 -6.84 -0.66 15.55
N ILE A 317 -7.52 -1.57 14.85
CA ILE A 317 -6.88 -2.65 14.08
C ILE A 317 -5.99 -2.02 12.99
N ARG A 318 -6.49 -1.01 12.28
CA ARG A 318 -5.74 -0.31 11.25
C ARG A 318 -4.49 0.36 11.80
N LEU A 319 -4.58 1.00 12.96
CA LEU A 319 -3.45 1.65 13.64
C LEU A 319 -2.31 0.65 13.93
N VAL A 320 -2.65 -0.49 14.52
CA VAL A 320 -1.66 -1.54 14.81
C VAL A 320 -1.10 -2.14 13.51
N GLN A 321 -1.95 -2.36 12.52
CA GLN A 321 -1.53 -2.90 11.22
C GLN A 321 -0.57 -1.96 10.49
N THR A 322 -0.80 -0.65 10.54
CA THR A 322 0.10 0.31 9.90
C THR A 322 1.42 0.46 10.67
N ALA A 323 1.43 0.23 11.99
CA ALA A 323 2.65 0.08 12.76
C ALA A 323 3.46 -1.16 12.30
N VAL A 324 2.80 -2.29 12.04
CA VAL A 324 3.42 -3.47 11.39
C VAL A 324 4.02 -3.08 10.05
N ARG A 325 3.25 -2.39 9.20
CA ARG A 325 3.70 -1.96 7.86
C ARG A 325 4.95 -1.11 7.90
N GLY A 326 5.10 -0.25 8.91
CA GLY A 326 6.27 0.62 9.08
C GLY A 326 7.57 -0.13 9.31
N VAL A 327 7.51 -1.38 9.78
CA VAL A 327 8.70 -2.10 10.25
C VAL A 327 8.87 -3.53 9.71
N TYR A 328 7.95 -4.06 8.91
CA TYR A 328 7.96 -5.47 8.53
C TYR A 328 9.13 -5.89 7.62
N PHE A 329 9.87 -4.96 7.01
CA PHE A 329 11.10 -5.25 6.27
C PHE A 329 12.35 -5.24 7.17
N VAL A 330 12.29 -4.62 8.35
CA VAL A 330 13.44 -4.53 9.29
C VAL A 330 14.00 -5.91 9.70
N PRO A 331 13.20 -7.00 9.80
CA PRO A 331 13.75 -8.33 10.04
C PRO A 331 14.78 -8.83 9.01
N LEU A 332 14.82 -8.24 7.78
CA LEU A 332 15.86 -8.55 6.81
C LEU A 332 17.24 -8.09 7.28
N ASP A 333 17.32 -6.94 7.95
CA ASP A 333 18.55 -6.40 8.52
C ASP A 333 18.95 -7.23 9.77
N GLU A 334 17.98 -7.58 10.63
CA GLU A 334 18.20 -8.48 11.77
C GLU A 334 18.73 -9.86 11.32
N ALA A 335 18.33 -10.33 10.14
CA ALA A 335 18.77 -11.58 9.55
C ALA A 335 20.24 -11.57 9.09
N LYS A 336 20.92 -10.40 9.09
CA LYS A 336 22.33 -10.26 8.66
C LYS A 336 22.59 -10.93 7.31
N ILE A 337 21.72 -10.67 6.34
CA ILE A 337 21.88 -11.19 4.97
C ILE A 337 23.10 -10.51 4.34
N PRO A 338 23.99 -11.23 3.63
CA PRO A 338 25.12 -10.62 2.95
C PRO A 338 24.66 -9.50 2.00
N ALA A 339 25.32 -8.34 2.04
CA ALA A 339 24.94 -7.15 1.29
C ALA A 339 24.71 -7.41 -0.20
N LYS A 340 25.54 -8.30 -0.80
CA LYS A 340 25.42 -8.71 -2.23
C LYS A 340 24.10 -9.42 -2.57
N TYR A 341 23.37 -9.96 -1.57
CA TYR A 341 22.12 -10.69 -1.76
C TYR A 341 20.90 -9.92 -1.21
N MET A 342 21.11 -8.79 -0.54
CA MET A 342 20.04 -8.03 0.12
C MET A 342 18.96 -7.60 -0.87
N GLY A 343 19.33 -7.09 -2.05
CA GLY A 343 18.35 -6.68 -3.08
C GLY A 343 17.50 -7.84 -3.59
N THR A 344 18.13 -9.01 -3.84
CA THR A 344 17.42 -10.22 -4.26
C THR A 344 16.50 -10.73 -3.14
N ALA A 345 16.98 -10.71 -1.89
CA ALA A 345 16.17 -11.11 -0.74
C ALA A 345 14.95 -10.20 -0.55
N ALA A 346 15.14 -8.88 -0.61
CA ALA A 346 14.05 -7.91 -0.52
C ALA A 346 13.03 -8.11 -1.66
N GLY A 347 13.47 -8.39 -2.88
CA GLY A 347 12.60 -8.68 -4.02
C GLY A 347 11.76 -9.95 -3.80
N VAL A 348 12.37 -11.06 -3.40
CA VAL A 348 11.65 -12.32 -3.13
C VAL A 348 10.66 -12.14 -1.97
N VAL A 349 11.10 -11.51 -0.88
CA VAL A 349 10.24 -11.21 0.28
C VAL A 349 9.07 -10.31 -0.11
N SER A 350 9.27 -9.35 -1.01
CA SER A 350 8.18 -8.47 -1.50
C SER A 350 7.15 -9.25 -2.32
N VAL A 351 7.59 -10.17 -3.19
CA VAL A 351 6.65 -11.01 -3.96
C VAL A 351 5.81 -11.88 -3.05
N ILE A 352 6.42 -12.54 -2.07
CA ILE A 352 5.68 -13.35 -1.10
C ILE A 352 4.76 -12.45 -0.27
N GLY A 353 5.30 -11.38 0.28
CA GLY A 353 4.61 -10.49 1.22
C GLY A 353 3.41 -9.77 0.63
N PHE A 354 3.48 -9.36 -0.65
CA PHE A 354 2.39 -8.63 -1.32
C PHE A 354 1.47 -9.52 -2.16
N ALA A 355 1.75 -10.84 -2.20
CA ALA A 355 0.89 -11.80 -2.90
C ALA A 355 -0.59 -11.78 -2.46
N PRO A 356 -0.99 -11.41 -1.22
CA PRO A 356 -2.40 -11.30 -0.85
C PRO A 356 -3.24 -10.47 -1.81
N ASP A 357 -2.72 -9.35 -2.33
CA ASP A 357 -3.47 -8.49 -3.24
C ASP A 357 -3.81 -9.18 -4.57
N ALA A 358 -3.04 -10.18 -4.97
CA ALA A 358 -3.28 -10.90 -6.22
C ALA A 358 -4.54 -11.80 -6.19
N PHE A 359 -5.06 -12.16 -5.01
CA PHE A 359 -6.17 -13.12 -4.94
C PHE A 359 -7.17 -12.90 -3.80
N LEU A 360 -6.77 -12.31 -2.66
CA LEU A 360 -7.66 -12.22 -1.49
C LEU A 360 -8.93 -11.41 -1.76
N PHE A 361 -8.83 -10.34 -2.54
CA PHE A 361 -10.00 -9.53 -2.88
C PHE A 361 -11.03 -10.33 -3.68
N THR A 362 -10.57 -11.15 -4.63
CA THR A 362 -11.44 -12.07 -5.38
C THR A 362 -12.05 -13.15 -4.48
N VAL A 363 -11.24 -13.75 -3.61
CA VAL A 363 -11.70 -14.80 -2.70
C VAL A 363 -12.79 -14.26 -1.77
N TYR A 364 -12.56 -13.11 -1.15
CA TYR A 364 -13.55 -12.52 -0.24
C TYR A 364 -14.77 -11.95 -0.98
N GLY A 365 -14.59 -11.44 -2.21
CA GLY A 365 -15.72 -11.07 -3.05
C GLY A 365 -16.67 -12.26 -3.29
N LYS A 366 -16.12 -13.43 -3.67
CA LYS A 366 -16.89 -14.67 -3.84
C LYS A 366 -17.57 -15.13 -2.57
N ILE A 367 -16.92 -15.02 -1.41
CA ILE A 367 -17.50 -15.37 -0.12
C ILE A 367 -18.69 -14.46 0.18
N ILE A 368 -18.57 -13.16 -0.01
CA ILE A 368 -19.66 -12.21 0.24
C ILE A 368 -20.83 -12.46 -0.72
N ASP A 369 -20.57 -12.69 -2.01
CA ASP A 369 -21.62 -12.97 -3.00
C ASP A 369 -22.31 -14.34 -2.79
N SER A 370 -21.65 -15.31 -2.11
CA SER A 370 -22.20 -16.67 -1.89
C SER A 370 -23.09 -16.82 -0.66
N MET A 371 -23.17 -15.80 0.21
CA MET A 371 -23.96 -15.82 1.44
C MET A 371 -24.59 -14.44 1.71
N SER A 372 -25.24 -14.26 2.87
CA SER A 372 -25.67 -12.91 3.23
C SER A 372 -24.47 -12.00 3.47
N GLU A 373 -24.57 -10.73 3.07
CA GLU A 373 -23.47 -9.76 3.23
C GLU A 373 -22.91 -9.74 4.65
N VAL A 374 -23.79 -9.75 5.66
CA VAL A 374 -23.38 -9.78 7.07
C VAL A 374 -22.54 -11.01 7.39
N ALA A 375 -22.95 -12.20 6.92
CA ALA A 375 -22.19 -13.43 7.13
C ALA A 375 -20.88 -13.40 6.36
N GLY A 376 -20.88 -12.95 5.11
CA GLY A 376 -19.71 -12.83 4.26
C GLY A 376 -18.64 -11.93 4.87
N TYR A 377 -19.00 -10.75 5.35
CA TYR A 377 -18.08 -9.85 6.03
C TYR A 377 -17.56 -10.43 7.35
N LYS A 378 -18.40 -11.12 8.14
CA LYS A 378 -17.95 -11.79 9.37
C LYS A 378 -16.94 -12.90 9.08
N VAL A 379 -17.16 -13.70 8.03
CA VAL A 379 -16.21 -14.74 7.59
C VAL A 379 -14.90 -14.07 7.12
N MET A 380 -14.98 -13.02 6.34
CA MET A 380 -13.82 -12.27 5.86
C MET A 380 -12.97 -11.75 7.04
N PHE A 381 -13.54 -10.96 7.94
CA PHE A 381 -12.78 -10.43 9.09
C PHE A 381 -12.39 -11.52 10.09
N GLY A 382 -13.23 -12.55 10.27
CA GLY A 382 -12.94 -13.70 11.13
C GLY A 382 -11.71 -14.49 10.65
N SER A 383 -11.53 -14.66 9.35
CA SER A 383 -10.36 -15.33 8.78
C SER A 383 -9.05 -14.60 9.08
N LEU A 384 -9.10 -13.26 9.24
CA LEU A 384 -7.92 -12.46 9.60
C LEU A 384 -7.40 -12.78 11.01
N ILE A 385 -8.26 -13.32 11.91
CA ILE A 385 -7.82 -13.81 13.21
C ILE A 385 -6.83 -14.95 13.00
N GLY A 386 -7.17 -15.91 12.12
CA GLY A 386 -6.26 -16.99 11.75
C GLY A 386 -4.93 -16.48 11.15
N PHE A 387 -5.01 -15.44 10.31
CA PHE A 387 -3.80 -14.80 9.74
C PHE A 387 -2.92 -14.20 10.84
N CYS A 388 -3.52 -13.53 11.81
CA CYS A 388 -2.78 -12.98 12.95
C CYS A 388 -2.15 -14.08 13.83
N VAL A 389 -2.86 -15.19 14.06
CA VAL A 389 -2.34 -16.34 14.81
C VAL A 389 -1.12 -16.95 14.08
N VAL A 390 -1.23 -17.16 12.76
CA VAL A 390 -0.10 -17.68 11.97
C VAL A 390 1.06 -16.69 11.97
N GLY A 391 0.81 -15.39 11.81
CA GLY A 391 1.83 -14.33 11.90
C GLY A 391 2.53 -14.32 13.26
N PHE A 392 1.79 -14.51 14.37
CA PHE A 392 2.35 -14.64 15.71
C PHE A 392 3.27 -15.87 15.85
N VAL A 393 2.85 -17.01 15.32
CA VAL A 393 3.65 -18.25 15.32
C VAL A 393 4.93 -18.06 14.49
N LEU A 394 4.82 -17.54 13.27
CA LEU A 394 5.96 -17.31 12.39
C LEU A 394 6.97 -16.33 12.99
N THR A 395 6.51 -15.23 13.60
CA THR A 395 7.41 -14.31 14.29
C THR A 395 8.09 -14.93 15.50
N THR A 396 7.41 -15.85 16.20
CA THR A 396 8.00 -16.63 17.30
C THR A 396 9.08 -17.58 16.79
N ILE A 397 8.85 -18.26 15.67
CA ILE A 397 9.84 -19.10 14.99
C ILE A 397 11.05 -18.25 14.56
N LEU A 398 10.81 -17.11 13.94
CA LEU A 398 11.86 -16.21 13.46
C LEU A 398 12.76 -15.70 14.62
N ILE A 399 12.20 -15.38 15.79
CA ILE A 399 12.95 -15.02 16.99
C ILE A 399 13.87 -16.17 17.41
N LYS A 400 13.41 -17.42 17.37
CA LYS A 400 14.24 -18.60 17.70
C LYS A 400 15.36 -18.77 16.68
N MET A 401 15.07 -18.59 15.39
CA MET A 401 16.07 -18.70 14.31
C MET A 401 17.17 -17.65 14.46
N PHE A 402 16.82 -16.39 14.80
CA PHE A 402 17.81 -15.34 15.05
C PHE A 402 18.70 -15.64 16.25
N LYS A 403 18.11 -16.12 17.36
CA LYS A 403 18.90 -16.52 18.55
C LYS A 403 19.89 -17.62 18.23
N LYS A 404 19.46 -18.67 17.50
CA LYS A 404 20.33 -19.76 17.09
C LYS A 404 21.49 -19.27 16.24
N ARG A 405 21.21 -18.45 15.21
CA ARG A 405 22.25 -17.87 14.33
C ARG A 405 23.26 -17.00 15.09
N THR A 406 22.79 -16.19 16.05
CA THR A 406 23.69 -15.37 16.87
C THR A 406 24.60 -16.22 17.74
N ALA A 407 24.11 -17.34 18.30
CA ALA A 407 24.90 -18.26 19.07
C ALA A 407 25.98 -18.97 18.22
N GLU A 408 25.62 -19.40 17.00
CA GLU A 408 26.55 -20.03 16.06
C GLU A 408 27.69 -19.07 15.63
N VAL A 409 27.37 -17.80 15.33
CA VAL A 409 28.38 -16.79 14.98
C VAL A 409 29.27 -16.46 16.18
N GLY A 410 28.69 -16.39 17.38
CA GLY A 410 29.48 -16.15 18.63
C GLY A 410 30.43 -17.30 18.94
N ALA A 411 30.05 -18.55 18.71
CA ALA A 411 30.91 -19.70 18.89
C ALA A 411 32.06 -19.73 17.87
N ALA A 412 31.77 -19.44 16.59
CA ALA A 412 32.78 -19.41 15.52
C ALA A 412 33.78 -18.22 15.64
N SER A 413 33.46 -17.18 16.41
CA SER A 413 34.39 -16.07 16.72
C SER A 413 35.20 -16.26 17.99
N ALA A 414 34.94 -17.34 18.77
CA ALA A 414 35.65 -17.71 20.00
C ALA A 414 36.68 -18.85 19.77
N GLU A 415 36.62 -19.51 18.62
CA GLU A 415 37.64 -20.40 18.09
C GLU A 415 38.64 -19.64 17.21
#